data_c17ff9c1aa616567b89db0d40b7f02fe
#
_entry.id   c17ff9c1aa616567b89db0d40b7f02fe
#
_cell.length_a   1.000
_cell.length_b   1.000
_cell.length_c   1.000
_cell.angle_alpha   90.00
_cell.angle_beta   90.00
_cell.angle_gamma   90.00
#
_symmetry.space_group_name_H-M   'P 1'
#
loop_
_entity.id
_entity.type
_entity.pdbx_description
1 polymer ?
#
loop_
_entity_poly.entity_id
_entity_poly.type
_entity_poly.pdbx_seq_one_letter_code
_entity_poly.pdbx_strand_id
1 'polypeptide(L)'
;MSHSVKKKSNDTRSIEERWEEFQAAFDRMNKAFVDNIEKAVLAEGGNTKIAAKRQKFKRKTAKEIAFAAGEHKPTFKCLDKNCKCAFTTSKAVTGDCFKKMPLPKAGDWLSCHEERGQSVQSFNRKSVVCHPHATYDSIEIIPVGKFIDGESPPLEDLREFMELYLGGKCKAKIMKVVPLKNVATSGLHNDKQLLCKDALDYLKKLKTGRTAFARIIVTMQDLTPGEGWNFVYGQASLSEGVGVFSFARYSPKFWSLHNDITLTTEEQRALLKKSLRTMVHETGHILGMKHCIYYHCCMNGNNGDEKVPFSLCPICLQKLHIATKCDVVSRYEKLGKFYRKHGFEEESMFIAKRLSLLGYNQNLDQKF
;
A
#
# COMPACT_ATOMS: atom_id res chain seq x y z
N MET A 1 34.22 41.98 7.44
CA MET A 1 33.98 40.52 7.46
C MET A 1 33.11 40.20 8.67
N SER A 2 31.82 40.13 8.51
CA SER A 2 30.89 39.76 9.57
C SER A 2 30.25 38.43 9.20
N HIS A 3 30.66 37.37 9.89
CA HIS A 3 30.06 36.06 9.77
C HIS A 3 28.72 36.08 10.52
N SER A 4 27.64 36.12 9.77
CA SER A 4 26.30 35.90 10.30
C SER A 4 26.13 34.40 10.56
N VAL A 5 26.19 34.04 11.83
CA VAL A 5 25.82 32.69 12.31
C VAL A 5 24.29 32.59 12.20
N LYS A 6 23.78 31.82 11.25
CA LYS A 6 22.36 31.46 11.19
C LYS A 6 22.01 30.64 12.43
N LYS A 7 21.18 31.21 13.29
CA LYS A 7 20.56 30.49 14.43
C LYS A 7 19.78 29.29 13.87
N LYS A 8 20.18 28.07 14.20
CA LYS A 8 19.33 26.86 14.07
C LYS A 8 18.16 27.05 15.02
N SER A 9 16.94 27.08 14.51
CA SER A 9 15.74 27.00 15.33
C SER A 9 15.66 25.56 15.85
N ASN A 10 16.01 25.36 17.12
CA ASN A 10 15.74 24.09 17.79
C ASN A 10 14.24 24.05 18.06
N ASP A 11 13.51 23.22 17.31
CA ASP A 11 12.15 22.84 17.68
C ASP A 11 12.26 21.97 18.94
N THR A 12 11.88 22.51 20.09
CA THR A 12 12.00 21.87 21.42
C THR A 12 10.83 20.95 21.74
N ARG A 13 9.86 20.83 20.82
CA ARG A 13 8.68 19.99 21.01
C ARG A 13 9.05 18.52 21.00
N SER A 14 8.37 17.73 21.82
CA SER A 14 8.52 16.28 21.85
C SER A 14 8.07 15.64 20.53
N ILE A 15 8.50 14.41 20.28
CA ILE A 15 8.06 13.61 19.13
C ILE A 15 6.55 13.40 19.16
N GLU A 16 5.98 13.22 20.37
CA GLU A 16 4.55 13.03 20.57
C GLU A 16 3.77 14.30 20.21
N GLU A 17 4.21 15.48 20.66
CA GLU A 17 3.57 16.76 20.31
C GLU A 17 3.61 17.05 18.80
N ARG A 18 4.74 16.73 18.14
CA ARG A 18 4.86 16.87 16.68
C ARG A 18 3.98 15.87 15.93
N TRP A 19 3.84 14.68 16.47
CA TRP A 19 2.97 13.63 15.90
C TRP A 19 1.49 13.97 16.10
N GLU A 20 1.10 14.46 17.27
CA GLU A 20 -0.27 14.93 17.55
C GLU A 20 -0.65 16.11 16.66
N GLU A 21 0.25 17.06 16.45
CA GLU A 21 0.01 18.18 15.52
C GLU A 21 -0.15 17.71 14.08
N PHE A 22 0.69 16.76 13.64
CA PHE A 22 0.59 16.11 12.35
C PHE A 22 -0.76 15.40 12.21
N GLN A 23 -1.13 14.58 13.20
CA GLN A 23 -2.40 13.86 13.20
C GLN A 23 -3.59 14.82 13.20
N ALA A 24 -3.53 15.87 14.00
CA ALA A 24 -4.58 16.90 14.04
C ALA A 24 -4.68 17.68 12.71
N ALA A 25 -3.56 17.96 12.04
CA ALA A 25 -3.56 18.59 10.71
C ALA A 25 -4.17 17.66 9.65
N PHE A 26 -3.82 16.38 9.69
CA PHE A 26 -4.35 15.33 8.81
C PHE A 26 -5.85 15.12 9.02
N ASP A 27 -6.32 15.08 10.28
CA ASP A 27 -7.74 14.94 10.62
C ASP A 27 -8.55 16.18 10.21
N ARG A 28 -8.01 17.39 10.41
CA ARG A 28 -8.63 18.63 9.91
C ARG A 28 -8.79 18.64 8.41
N MET A 29 -7.79 18.17 7.67
CA MET A 29 -7.82 18.09 6.21
C MET A 29 -8.85 17.05 5.74
N ASN A 30 -8.89 15.88 6.35
CA ASN A 30 -9.88 14.85 6.05
C ASN A 30 -11.31 15.34 6.37
N LYS A 31 -11.49 16.03 7.50
CA LYS A 31 -12.77 16.64 7.87
C LYS A 31 -13.20 17.71 6.87
N ALA A 32 -12.30 18.61 6.47
CA ALA A 32 -12.57 19.63 5.46
C ALA A 32 -12.94 19.02 4.10
N PHE A 33 -12.35 17.87 3.73
CA PHE A 33 -12.68 17.11 2.54
C PHE A 33 -14.10 16.52 2.61
N VAL A 34 -14.46 15.88 3.73
CA VAL A 34 -15.81 15.36 3.97
C VAL A 34 -16.84 16.48 3.95
N ASP A 35 -16.57 17.59 4.64
CA ASP A 35 -17.43 18.76 4.72
C ASP A 35 -17.62 19.43 3.34
N ASN A 36 -16.59 19.47 2.49
CA ASN A 36 -16.67 19.98 1.11
C ASN A 36 -17.50 19.05 0.21
N ILE A 37 -17.37 17.74 0.36
CA ILE A 37 -18.24 16.77 -0.35
C ILE A 37 -19.68 16.93 0.11
N GLU A 38 -19.93 17.08 1.41
CA GLU A 38 -21.28 17.31 1.93
C GLU A 38 -21.86 18.65 1.45
N LYS A 39 -21.08 19.73 1.43
CA LYS A 39 -21.48 21.02 0.87
C LYS A 39 -21.77 20.98 -0.63
N ALA A 40 -20.94 20.27 -1.42
CA ALA A 40 -21.16 20.08 -2.85
C ALA A 40 -22.45 19.28 -3.11
N VAL A 41 -22.72 18.25 -2.29
CA VAL A 41 -23.95 17.46 -2.36
C VAL A 41 -25.19 18.27 -1.94
N LEU A 42 -25.05 19.21 -1.01
CA LEU A 42 -26.13 20.10 -0.58
C LEU A 42 -26.38 21.23 -1.61
N ALA A 43 -25.32 21.72 -2.28
CA ALA A 43 -25.41 22.78 -3.30
C ALA A 43 -26.09 22.27 -4.59
N GLU A 44 -26.00 20.98 -4.90
CA GLU A 44 -26.70 20.35 -6.04
C GLU A 44 -28.18 20.01 -5.77
N GLY A 45 -28.82 20.68 -4.80
CA GLY A 45 -30.26 20.56 -4.51
C GLY A 45 -30.67 19.15 -4.18
N GLY A 46 -30.42 18.74 -2.94
CA GLY A 46 -30.74 17.49 -2.25
C GLY A 46 -31.54 16.45 -3.03
N ASN A 47 -30.95 15.78 -3.99
CA ASN A 47 -31.64 14.78 -4.78
C ASN A 47 -31.88 13.55 -3.92
N THR A 48 -33.11 13.42 -3.39
CA THR A 48 -33.58 12.29 -2.57
C THR A 48 -33.26 10.92 -3.18
N LYS A 49 -33.14 10.85 -4.52
CA LYS A 49 -32.74 9.65 -5.26
C LYS A 49 -31.29 9.26 -5.00
N ILE A 50 -30.38 10.22 -4.83
CA ILE A 50 -28.96 9.95 -4.51
C ILE A 50 -28.81 9.47 -3.07
N ALA A 51 -29.53 10.10 -2.11
CA ALA A 51 -29.55 9.66 -0.72
C ALA A 51 -30.15 8.27 -0.57
N ALA A 52 -31.26 7.97 -1.23
CA ALA A 52 -31.88 6.65 -1.28
C ALA A 52 -30.98 5.60 -1.96
N LYS A 53 -30.28 5.96 -3.03
CA LYS A 53 -29.32 5.09 -3.72
C LYS A 53 -28.12 4.78 -2.83
N ARG A 54 -27.59 5.77 -2.07
CA ARG A 54 -26.52 5.60 -1.06
C ARG A 54 -26.98 4.72 0.10
N GLN A 55 -28.20 4.89 0.61
CA GLN A 55 -28.72 4.09 1.71
C GLN A 55 -29.00 2.63 1.32
N LYS A 56 -29.52 2.41 0.11
CA LYS A 56 -29.67 1.07 -0.50
C LYS A 56 -28.31 0.41 -0.72
N PHE A 57 -27.33 1.19 -1.11
CA PHE A 57 -25.95 0.80 -1.27
C PHE A 57 -25.28 0.37 0.03
N LYS A 58 -25.33 1.22 1.10
CA LYS A 58 -24.80 0.88 2.43
C LYS A 58 -25.37 -0.44 2.95
N ARG A 59 -26.66 -0.68 2.75
CA ARG A 59 -27.31 -1.94 3.15
C ARG A 59 -26.83 -3.14 2.33
N LYS A 60 -26.54 -2.96 1.05
CA LYS A 60 -26.07 -4.02 0.17
C LYS A 60 -24.64 -4.41 0.50
N THR A 61 -23.74 -3.44 0.66
CA THR A 61 -22.34 -3.69 1.03
C THR A 61 -22.22 -4.33 2.40
N ALA A 62 -22.99 -3.86 3.39
CA ALA A 62 -23.04 -4.49 4.72
C ALA A 62 -23.53 -5.94 4.65
N LYS A 63 -24.53 -6.25 3.80
CA LYS A 63 -25.01 -7.63 3.58
C LYS A 63 -23.96 -8.49 2.88
N GLU A 64 -23.25 -7.94 1.89
CA GLU A 64 -22.18 -8.67 1.18
C GLU A 64 -21.00 -8.96 2.10
N ILE A 65 -20.62 -8.01 2.99
CA ILE A 65 -19.59 -8.23 4.01
C ILE A 65 -20.07 -9.27 5.04
N ALA A 66 -21.30 -9.17 5.53
CA ALA A 66 -21.87 -10.14 6.45
C ALA A 66 -22.00 -11.54 5.83
N PHE A 67 -22.41 -11.62 4.58
CA PHE A 67 -22.46 -12.85 3.79
C PHE A 67 -21.05 -13.45 3.59
N ALA A 68 -20.08 -12.65 3.17
CA ALA A 68 -18.69 -13.09 3.02
C ALA A 68 -18.08 -13.52 4.36
N ALA A 69 -18.46 -12.88 5.47
CA ALA A 69 -18.00 -13.22 6.82
C ALA A 69 -18.65 -14.50 7.37
N GLY A 70 -19.88 -14.84 6.93
CA GLY A 70 -20.65 -15.98 7.45
C GLY A 70 -20.52 -17.27 6.62
N GLU A 71 -20.52 -17.16 5.29
CA GLU A 71 -20.65 -18.32 4.41
C GLU A 71 -19.35 -18.76 3.72
N HIS A 72 -18.37 -17.88 3.56
CA HIS A 72 -17.08 -18.29 3.10
C HIS A 72 -16.26 -18.90 4.25
N LYS A 73 -16.52 -20.17 4.53
CA LYS A 73 -15.41 -21.04 4.95
C LYS A 73 -14.47 -21.08 3.73
N PRO A 74 -13.34 -20.37 3.76
CA PRO A 74 -12.44 -20.42 2.63
C PRO A 74 -12.04 -21.88 2.46
N THR A 75 -12.43 -22.50 1.35
CA THR A 75 -11.94 -23.82 1.00
C THR A 75 -10.50 -23.63 0.54
N PHE A 76 -9.58 -23.71 1.49
CA PHE A 76 -8.15 -23.56 1.28
C PHE A 76 -7.55 -24.86 0.73
N LYS A 77 -8.06 -25.33 -0.38
CA LYS A 77 -7.30 -26.29 -1.18
C LYS A 77 -6.29 -25.50 -1.98
N CYS A 78 -5.01 -25.72 -1.71
CA CYS A 78 -3.97 -25.25 -2.61
C CYS A 78 -4.29 -25.80 -4.01
N LEU A 79 -4.35 -24.91 -5.01
CA LEU A 79 -4.62 -25.30 -6.39
C LEU A 79 -3.42 -26.04 -7.00
N ASP A 80 -2.25 -25.95 -6.38
CA ASP A 80 -1.06 -26.73 -6.72
C ASP A 80 -1.03 -28.01 -5.88
N LYS A 81 -1.28 -29.17 -6.51
CA LYS A 81 -1.32 -30.49 -5.87
C LYS A 81 0.01 -30.90 -5.23
N ASN A 82 1.12 -30.29 -5.65
CA ASN A 82 2.48 -30.56 -5.17
C ASN A 82 2.95 -29.55 -4.12
N CYS A 83 2.15 -28.54 -3.81
CA CYS A 83 2.51 -27.52 -2.84
C CYS A 83 2.30 -28.05 -1.41
N LYS A 84 3.39 -28.27 -0.69
CA LYS A 84 3.39 -28.44 0.79
C LYS A 84 3.12 -27.11 1.50
N CYS A 85 2.29 -26.24 0.90
CA CYS A 85 2.13 -24.88 1.37
C CYS A 85 1.24 -24.80 2.60
N ALA A 86 1.42 -23.69 3.30
CA ALA A 86 0.75 -23.22 4.49
C ALA A 86 -0.79 -23.14 4.42
N PHE A 87 -1.40 -23.57 3.33
CA PHE A 87 -2.85 -23.53 3.11
C PHE A 87 -3.55 -24.87 3.40
N THR A 88 -2.81 -25.92 3.80
CA THR A 88 -3.37 -27.26 3.92
C THR A 88 -4.02 -27.56 5.26
N THR A 89 -3.81 -26.74 6.29
CA THR A 89 -4.41 -26.95 7.61
C THR A 89 -5.41 -25.85 7.95
N SER A 90 -6.57 -26.24 8.50
CA SER A 90 -7.59 -25.28 8.93
C SER A 90 -7.06 -24.29 9.97
N LYS A 91 -6.18 -24.73 10.88
CA LYS A 91 -5.54 -23.89 11.90
C LYS A 91 -4.60 -22.84 11.29
N ALA A 92 -3.88 -23.19 10.23
CA ALA A 92 -2.96 -22.30 9.53
C ALA A 92 -3.66 -21.09 8.89
N VAL A 93 -4.93 -21.26 8.60
CA VAL A 93 -5.74 -20.27 7.88
C VAL A 93 -6.65 -19.49 8.78
N THR A 94 -7.22 -20.13 9.80
CA THR A 94 -8.27 -19.59 10.67
C THR A 94 -7.76 -19.16 12.03
N GLY A 95 -6.45 -19.32 12.31
CA GLY A 95 -5.89 -18.90 13.60
C GLY A 95 -6.15 -17.41 13.87
N ASP A 96 -6.15 -17.02 15.16
CA ASP A 96 -6.42 -15.66 15.70
C ASP A 96 -5.59 -14.51 15.12
N CYS A 97 -4.78 -14.79 14.08
CA CYS A 97 -3.95 -13.80 13.41
C CYS A 97 -4.73 -12.91 12.43
N PHE A 98 -5.90 -13.36 11.96
CA PHE A 98 -6.64 -12.64 10.92
C PHE A 98 -8.00 -12.17 11.44
N LYS A 99 -8.13 -10.87 11.60
CA LYS A 99 -9.39 -10.24 12.00
C LYS A 99 -10.30 -10.13 10.77
N LYS A 100 -11.54 -10.57 10.89
CA LYS A 100 -12.56 -10.32 9.86
C LYS A 100 -12.83 -8.83 9.75
N MET A 101 -13.17 -8.37 8.54
CA MET A 101 -13.60 -6.98 8.35
C MET A 101 -14.88 -6.73 9.15
N PRO A 102 -14.91 -5.70 10.00
CA PRO A 102 -16.13 -5.29 10.69
C PRO A 102 -17.13 -4.67 9.71
N LEU A 103 -18.36 -4.49 10.16
CA LEU A 103 -19.34 -3.70 9.41
C LEU A 103 -18.85 -2.26 9.28
N PRO A 104 -18.92 -1.66 8.07
CA PRO A 104 -18.42 -0.31 7.83
C PRO A 104 -19.16 0.72 8.67
N LYS A 105 -18.43 1.61 9.30
CA LYS A 105 -18.95 2.82 9.97
C LYS A 105 -18.98 4.00 8.98
N ALA A 106 -19.69 5.05 9.34
CA ALA A 106 -19.66 6.29 8.57
C ALA A 106 -18.23 6.82 8.49
N GLY A 107 -17.77 7.16 7.28
CA GLY A 107 -16.39 7.60 7.03
C GLY A 107 -15.42 6.50 6.61
N ASP A 108 -15.72 5.22 6.90
CA ASP A 108 -14.89 4.13 6.40
C ASP A 108 -14.95 4.03 4.87
N TRP A 109 -13.88 3.57 4.23
CA TRP A 109 -13.82 3.38 2.78
C TRP A 109 -15.05 2.64 2.23
N LEU A 110 -15.37 1.49 2.83
CA LEU A 110 -16.51 0.66 2.42
C LEU A 110 -17.89 1.29 2.70
N SER A 111 -17.96 2.38 3.45
CA SER A 111 -19.20 3.15 3.62
C SER A 111 -19.44 4.13 2.47
N CYS A 112 -18.39 4.49 1.76
CA CYS A 112 -18.39 5.49 0.68
C CYS A 112 -18.21 4.86 -0.70
N HIS A 113 -17.59 3.68 -0.80
CA HIS A 113 -17.24 3.03 -2.05
C HIS A 113 -17.85 1.64 -2.19
N GLU A 114 -18.47 1.38 -3.33
CA GLU A 114 -19.01 0.05 -3.65
C GLU A 114 -17.89 -0.91 -4.06
N GLU A 115 -17.64 -1.90 -3.20
CA GLU A 115 -16.65 -2.94 -3.46
C GLU A 115 -17.34 -4.30 -3.49
N ARG A 116 -17.21 -5.01 -4.61
CA ARG A 116 -17.81 -6.36 -4.76
C ARG A 116 -16.91 -7.46 -4.20
N GLY A 117 -15.70 -7.10 -3.77
CA GLY A 117 -14.69 -8.07 -3.40
C GLY A 117 -14.22 -8.92 -4.58
N GLN A 118 -13.29 -9.82 -4.32
CA GLN A 118 -12.75 -10.74 -5.33
C GLN A 118 -12.37 -12.04 -4.65
N SER A 119 -13.08 -13.12 -4.96
CA SER A 119 -12.71 -14.45 -4.47
C SER A 119 -11.44 -14.96 -5.14
N VAL A 120 -10.79 -15.98 -4.56
CA VAL A 120 -9.64 -16.65 -5.16
C VAL A 120 -10.00 -17.27 -6.51
N GLN A 121 -11.18 -17.88 -6.63
CA GLN A 121 -11.64 -18.46 -7.89
C GLN A 121 -11.86 -17.37 -8.95
N SER A 122 -12.44 -16.23 -8.57
CA SER A 122 -12.62 -15.08 -9.49
C SER A 122 -11.30 -14.49 -9.95
N PHE A 123 -10.31 -14.43 -9.05
CA PHE A 123 -8.95 -14.01 -9.37
C PHE A 123 -8.28 -14.97 -10.37
N ASN A 124 -8.34 -16.28 -10.10
CA ASN A 124 -7.69 -17.30 -10.94
C ASN A 124 -8.31 -17.46 -12.34
N ARG A 125 -9.60 -17.13 -12.50
CA ARG A 125 -10.28 -17.18 -13.82
C ARG A 125 -9.92 -16.05 -14.75
N LYS A 126 -9.42 -14.92 -14.22
CA LYS A 126 -8.93 -13.82 -15.05
C LYS A 126 -7.51 -14.15 -15.46
N SER A 127 -7.25 -14.19 -16.77
CA SER A 127 -5.88 -14.14 -17.27
C SER A 127 -5.26 -12.84 -16.82
N VAL A 128 -4.44 -12.88 -15.78
CA VAL A 128 -3.76 -11.71 -15.27
C VAL A 128 -2.59 -11.45 -16.19
N VAL A 129 -2.58 -10.28 -16.79
CA VAL A 129 -1.61 -9.88 -17.82
C VAL A 129 -0.21 -9.69 -17.23
N CYS A 130 -0.11 -9.40 -15.94
CA CYS A 130 1.13 -8.99 -15.28
C CYS A 130 1.51 -9.96 -14.16
N HIS A 131 1.83 -11.21 -14.52
CA HIS A 131 2.38 -12.18 -13.59
C HIS A 131 3.85 -12.44 -13.89
N PRO A 132 4.71 -12.60 -12.88
CA PRO A 132 6.07 -13.04 -13.09
C PRO A 132 6.08 -14.46 -13.66
N HIS A 133 6.87 -14.66 -14.70
CA HIS A 133 7.12 -15.97 -15.31
C HIS A 133 8.57 -16.07 -15.83
N ALA A 134 8.96 -17.18 -16.44
CA ALA A 134 10.36 -17.46 -16.75
C ALA A 134 11.11 -16.33 -17.51
N THR A 135 10.43 -15.59 -18.36
CA THR A 135 11.01 -14.49 -19.16
C THR A 135 10.75 -13.11 -18.58
N TYR A 136 9.72 -12.97 -17.73
CA TYR A 136 9.29 -11.70 -17.11
C TYR A 136 9.26 -11.89 -15.59
N ASP A 137 10.43 -11.82 -14.96
CA ASP A 137 10.63 -12.13 -13.56
C ASP A 137 10.90 -10.90 -12.69
N SER A 138 10.94 -9.72 -13.28
CA SER A 138 11.34 -8.51 -12.56
C SER A 138 10.28 -7.41 -12.54
N ILE A 139 10.33 -6.63 -11.45
CA ILE A 139 9.66 -5.35 -11.32
C ILE A 139 10.72 -4.24 -11.37
N GLU A 140 10.52 -3.26 -12.22
CA GLU A 140 11.41 -2.11 -12.33
C GLU A 140 10.89 -0.96 -11.46
N ILE A 141 11.71 -0.51 -10.51
CA ILE A 141 11.42 0.63 -9.62
C ILE A 141 12.14 1.85 -10.19
N ILE A 142 11.39 2.85 -10.62
CA ILE A 142 11.88 4.05 -11.29
C ILE A 142 11.71 5.23 -10.33
N PRO A 143 12.76 5.68 -9.66
CA PRO A 143 12.68 6.86 -8.81
C PRO A 143 12.51 8.12 -9.68
N VAL A 144 11.55 8.97 -9.34
CA VAL A 144 11.27 10.24 -10.04
C VAL A 144 11.41 11.41 -9.07
N GLY A 145 12.17 12.40 -9.45
CA GLY A 145 12.46 13.57 -8.64
C GLY A 145 13.59 13.34 -7.64
N LYS A 146 13.54 14.03 -6.51
CA LYS A 146 14.62 14.00 -5.50
C LYS A 146 14.34 12.94 -4.44
N PHE A 147 15.35 12.11 -4.18
CA PHE A 147 15.42 11.24 -3.00
C PHE A 147 16.64 11.68 -2.19
N ILE A 148 16.40 12.16 -0.98
CA ILE A 148 17.41 12.73 -0.09
C ILE A 148 17.57 11.78 1.09
N ASP A 149 18.81 11.44 1.40
CA ASP A 149 19.11 10.57 2.54
C ASP A 149 18.61 11.19 3.85
N GLY A 150 18.02 10.36 4.71
CA GLY A 150 17.37 10.81 5.94
C GLY A 150 16.02 11.54 5.77
N GLU A 151 15.62 11.91 4.55
CA GLU A 151 14.35 12.61 4.26
C GLU A 151 13.41 11.78 3.38
N SER A 152 13.94 10.78 2.71
CA SER A 152 13.22 9.86 1.82
C SER A 152 13.45 8.42 2.25
N PRO A 153 12.54 7.49 1.92
CA PRO A 153 12.80 6.07 2.15
C PRO A 153 14.04 5.64 1.35
N PRO A 154 14.95 4.85 1.94
CA PRO A 154 16.09 4.30 1.22
C PRO A 154 15.61 3.42 0.05
N LEU A 155 16.07 3.72 -1.15
CA LEU A 155 15.63 2.99 -2.36
C LEU A 155 15.98 1.50 -2.31
N GLU A 156 17.12 1.17 -1.70
CA GLU A 156 17.55 -0.23 -1.57
C GLU A 156 16.63 -1.02 -0.62
N ASP A 157 16.15 -0.40 0.46
CA ASP A 157 15.18 -1.04 1.37
C ASP A 157 13.82 -1.25 0.66
N LEU A 158 13.40 -0.30 -0.20
CA LEU A 158 12.22 -0.47 -1.05
C LEU A 158 12.38 -1.66 -2.00
N ARG A 159 13.56 -1.79 -2.64
CA ARG A 159 13.89 -2.88 -3.55
C ARG A 159 13.92 -4.23 -2.83
N GLU A 160 14.71 -4.32 -1.75
CA GLU A 160 14.84 -5.55 -0.94
C GLU A 160 13.46 -6.02 -0.48
N PHE A 161 12.69 -5.11 0.10
CA PHE A 161 11.36 -5.44 0.60
C PHE A 161 10.43 -5.95 -0.51
N MET A 162 10.44 -5.33 -1.68
CA MET A 162 9.60 -5.74 -2.80
C MET A 162 9.91 -7.19 -3.23
N GLU A 163 11.19 -7.57 -3.33
CA GLU A 163 11.59 -8.94 -3.63
C GLU A 163 11.11 -9.93 -2.55
N LEU A 164 11.30 -9.59 -1.27
CA LEU A 164 10.88 -10.42 -0.15
C LEU A 164 9.36 -10.56 -0.09
N TYR A 165 8.64 -9.46 -0.33
CA TYR A 165 7.18 -9.44 -0.23
C TYR A 165 6.51 -10.22 -1.35
N LEU A 166 6.95 -10.07 -2.58
CA LEU A 166 6.46 -10.85 -3.72
C LEU A 166 6.89 -12.30 -3.60
N GLY A 167 8.10 -12.55 -3.12
CA GLY A 167 8.66 -13.88 -2.95
C GLY A 167 8.87 -14.62 -4.28
N GLY A 168 9.10 -15.91 -4.20
CA GLY A 168 9.29 -16.72 -5.37
C GLY A 168 10.55 -16.35 -6.17
N LYS A 169 10.39 -16.22 -7.49
CA LYS A 169 11.46 -15.85 -8.42
C LYS A 169 11.43 -14.36 -8.79
N CYS A 170 10.56 -13.57 -8.13
CA CYS A 170 10.44 -12.16 -8.43
C CYS A 170 11.71 -11.42 -8.02
N LYS A 171 12.24 -10.60 -8.93
CA LYS A 171 13.35 -9.69 -8.71
C LYS A 171 12.85 -8.25 -8.74
N ALA A 172 13.49 -7.36 -7.99
CA ALA A 172 13.25 -5.93 -8.08
C ALA A 172 14.54 -5.22 -8.51
N LYS A 173 14.42 -4.26 -9.41
CA LYS A 173 15.55 -3.50 -9.95
C LYS A 173 15.29 -2.02 -9.79
N ILE A 174 16.23 -1.31 -9.17
CA ILE A 174 16.22 0.15 -9.14
C ILE A 174 16.77 0.65 -10.47
N MET A 175 15.99 1.46 -11.15
CA MET A 175 16.40 2.13 -12.38
C MET A 175 17.06 3.48 -12.08
N LYS A 176 17.67 4.10 -13.08
CA LYS A 176 18.23 5.44 -12.92
C LYS A 176 17.15 6.44 -12.51
N VAL A 177 17.51 7.37 -11.62
CA VAL A 177 16.62 8.46 -11.20
C VAL A 177 16.24 9.31 -12.41
N VAL A 178 14.95 9.55 -12.56
CA VAL A 178 14.40 10.36 -13.67
C VAL A 178 14.05 11.75 -13.14
N PRO A 179 14.50 12.82 -13.79
CA PRO A 179 14.09 14.18 -13.46
C PRO A 179 12.56 14.34 -13.56
N LEU A 180 11.95 15.01 -12.58
CA LEU A 180 10.49 15.21 -12.53
C LEU A 180 9.94 15.85 -13.83
N LYS A 181 10.65 16.83 -14.41
CA LYS A 181 10.29 17.49 -15.66
C LYS A 181 10.13 16.55 -16.86
N ASN A 182 10.79 15.40 -16.83
CA ASN A 182 10.69 14.41 -17.91
C ASN A 182 9.41 13.58 -17.83
N VAL A 183 8.78 13.55 -16.66
CA VAL A 183 7.55 12.80 -16.38
C VAL A 183 6.33 13.71 -16.37
N ALA A 184 6.42 14.88 -15.73
CA ALA A 184 5.34 15.88 -15.63
C ALA A 184 5.18 16.63 -16.96
N THR A 185 4.76 15.94 -18.02
CA THR A 185 4.67 16.49 -19.39
C THR A 185 3.55 17.51 -19.54
N SER A 186 2.50 17.42 -18.72
CA SER A 186 1.41 18.40 -18.65
C SER A 186 1.68 19.54 -17.64
N GLY A 187 2.89 19.58 -17.05
CA GLY A 187 3.17 20.45 -15.90
C GLY A 187 2.69 19.85 -14.59
N LEU A 188 2.85 20.60 -13.50
CA LEU A 188 2.34 20.20 -12.19
C LEU A 188 0.93 20.78 -11.98
N HIS A 189 0.01 19.94 -11.53
CA HIS A 189 -1.32 20.39 -11.12
C HIS A 189 -1.20 21.30 -9.89
N ASN A 190 -1.80 22.50 -9.95
CA ASN A 190 -1.68 23.53 -8.91
C ASN A 190 -0.21 23.81 -8.50
N ASP A 191 0.74 23.74 -9.45
CA ASP A 191 2.18 23.98 -9.27
C ASP A 191 2.86 23.03 -8.26
N LYS A 192 2.18 22.01 -7.79
CA LYS A 192 2.66 21.15 -6.69
C LYS A 192 2.52 19.66 -6.92
N GLN A 193 1.52 19.22 -7.65
CA GLN A 193 1.18 17.80 -7.74
C GLN A 193 1.49 17.22 -9.12
N LEU A 194 2.13 16.05 -9.16
CA LEU A 194 2.31 15.28 -10.38
C LEU A 194 1.00 14.60 -10.75
N LEU A 195 0.55 14.76 -11.98
CA LEU A 195 -0.61 14.04 -12.50
C LEU A 195 -0.28 12.54 -12.66
N CYS A 196 -1.11 11.69 -12.08
CA CYS A 196 -0.95 10.23 -12.21
C CYS A 196 -0.94 9.80 -13.67
N LYS A 197 -1.78 10.43 -14.50
CA LYS A 197 -1.82 10.17 -15.95
C LYS A 197 -0.47 10.35 -16.61
N ASP A 198 0.23 11.45 -16.35
CA ASP A 198 1.55 11.73 -16.94
C ASP A 198 2.56 10.66 -16.55
N ALA A 199 2.57 10.26 -15.26
CA ALA A 199 3.45 9.21 -14.75
C ALA A 199 3.18 7.85 -15.40
N LEU A 200 1.89 7.47 -15.52
CA LEU A 200 1.51 6.20 -16.14
C LEU A 200 1.79 6.22 -17.65
N ASP A 201 1.53 7.31 -18.34
CA ASP A 201 1.81 7.46 -19.76
C ASP A 201 3.33 7.44 -20.05
N TYR A 202 4.13 8.01 -19.15
CA TYR A 202 5.59 7.90 -19.21
C TYR A 202 6.04 6.44 -19.13
N LEU A 203 5.55 5.67 -18.17
CA LEU A 203 5.88 4.26 -18.01
C LEU A 203 5.49 3.40 -19.23
N LYS A 204 4.34 3.67 -19.83
CA LYS A 204 3.87 2.95 -21.02
C LYS A 204 4.75 3.20 -22.24
N LYS A 205 5.32 4.40 -22.35
CA LYS A 205 6.21 4.78 -23.46
C LYS A 205 7.62 4.25 -23.32
N LEU A 206 8.04 3.84 -22.11
CA LEU A 206 9.38 3.31 -21.90
C LEU A 206 9.59 2.01 -22.69
N LYS A 207 10.50 2.08 -23.64
CA LYS A 207 11.04 0.91 -24.33
C LYS A 207 12.10 0.27 -23.45
N THR A 208 11.68 -0.45 -22.42
CA THR A 208 12.61 -1.13 -21.52
C THR A 208 12.76 -2.60 -21.90
N GLY A 209 13.85 -3.21 -21.41
CA GLY A 209 14.16 -4.61 -21.69
C GLY A 209 12.99 -5.55 -21.40
N ARG A 210 12.87 -6.62 -22.17
CA ARG A 210 11.73 -7.53 -22.21
C ARG A 210 11.58 -8.43 -20.98
N THR A 211 12.16 -8.07 -19.82
CA THR A 211 12.17 -8.95 -18.63
C THR A 211 11.30 -8.47 -17.46
N ALA A 212 10.79 -7.24 -17.51
CA ALA A 212 9.96 -6.71 -16.44
C ALA A 212 8.48 -7.04 -16.67
N PHE A 213 7.83 -7.68 -15.70
CA PHE A 213 6.37 -7.87 -15.71
C PHE A 213 5.64 -6.61 -15.23
N ALA A 214 6.32 -5.75 -14.48
CA ALA A 214 5.77 -4.51 -13.98
C ALA A 214 6.81 -3.39 -13.90
N ARG A 215 6.35 -2.16 -14.04
CA ARG A 215 7.13 -0.92 -13.86
C ARG A 215 6.40 0.01 -12.94
N ILE A 216 7.11 0.50 -11.93
CA ILE A 216 6.53 1.42 -10.96
C ILE A 216 7.39 2.67 -10.83
N ILE A 217 6.76 3.82 -10.83
CA ILE A 217 7.36 5.06 -10.37
C ILE A 217 7.20 5.15 -8.86
N VAL A 218 8.29 5.50 -8.18
CA VAL A 218 8.29 5.95 -6.79
C VAL A 218 8.75 7.40 -6.72
N THR A 219 8.11 8.23 -5.89
CA THR A 219 8.43 9.66 -5.84
C THR A 219 8.15 10.27 -4.46
N MET A 220 8.86 11.35 -4.15
CA MET A 220 8.56 12.26 -3.04
C MET A 220 7.73 13.48 -3.52
N GLN A 221 7.26 13.48 -4.77
CA GLN A 221 6.32 14.47 -5.28
C GLN A 221 4.89 14.07 -4.94
N ASP A 222 4.06 15.02 -4.51
CA ASP A 222 2.64 14.76 -4.27
C ASP A 222 1.91 14.36 -5.55
N LEU A 223 0.90 13.50 -5.46
CA LEU A 223 0.17 12.94 -6.59
C LEU A 223 -1.30 13.33 -6.60
N THR A 224 -1.84 13.53 -7.79
CA THR A 224 -3.28 13.67 -8.01
C THR A 224 -3.74 12.94 -9.27
N PRO A 225 -4.93 12.32 -9.28
CA PRO A 225 -5.56 11.85 -10.51
C PRO A 225 -6.03 12.99 -11.43
N GLY A 226 -6.18 14.21 -10.90
CA GLY A 226 -6.68 15.40 -11.59
C GLY A 226 -7.88 16.04 -10.90
N GLU A 227 -8.69 16.76 -11.66
CA GLU A 227 -9.83 17.50 -11.14
C GLU A 227 -10.79 16.65 -10.29
N GLY A 228 -11.29 17.23 -9.21
CA GLY A 228 -12.21 16.56 -8.28
C GLY A 228 -11.51 15.67 -7.24
N TRP A 229 -10.18 15.56 -7.28
CA TRP A 229 -9.38 14.82 -6.31
C TRP A 229 -8.39 15.73 -5.58
N ASN A 230 -8.30 15.60 -4.27
CA ASN A 230 -7.28 16.33 -3.51
C ASN A 230 -5.89 15.72 -3.71
N PHE A 231 -5.78 14.40 -3.61
CA PHE A 231 -4.54 13.65 -3.80
C PHE A 231 -4.82 12.14 -3.81
N VAL A 232 -3.79 11.38 -4.18
CA VAL A 232 -3.72 9.92 -3.95
C VAL A 232 -2.31 9.54 -3.49
N TYR A 233 -2.19 8.45 -2.73
CA TYR A 233 -0.90 7.86 -2.38
C TYR A 233 -0.31 7.03 -3.52
N GLY A 234 -1.15 6.49 -4.38
CA GLY A 234 -0.74 5.75 -5.55
C GLY A 234 -1.88 5.50 -6.52
N GLN A 235 -1.52 5.10 -7.70
CA GLN A 235 -2.43 4.62 -8.72
C GLN A 235 -1.74 3.55 -9.55
N ALA A 236 -2.40 2.40 -9.71
CA ALA A 236 -1.88 1.30 -10.50
C ALA A 236 -2.90 0.83 -11.55
N SER A 237 -2.40 0.39 -12.70
CA SER A 237 -3.21 -0.24 -13.72
C SER A 237 -3.32 -1.75 -13.46
N LEU A 238 -4.55 -2.25 -13.41
CA LEU A 238 -4.86 -3.68 -13.23
C LEU A 238 -4.48 -4.56 -14.44
N SER A 239 -4.11 -3.97 -15.56
CA SER A 239 -3.92 -4.69 -16.82
C SER A 239 -2.66 -4.33 -17.60
N GLU A 240 -2.00 -3.23 -17.26
CA GLU A 240 -0.87 -2.71 -18.05
C GLU A 240 0.48 -2.87 -17.36
N GLY A 241 0.52 -3.39 -16.14
CA GLY A 241 1.76 -3.61 -15.39
C GLY A 241 2.48 -2.32 -14.99
N VAL A 242 1.76 -1.21 -14.85
CA VAL A 242 2.33 0.09 -14.49
C VAL A 242 1.66 0.68 -13.25
N GLY A 243 2.44 1.42 -12.46
CA GLY A 243 1.94 2.11 -11.28
C GLY A 243 2.80 3.30 -10.89
N VAL A 244 2.24 4.24 -10.16
CA VAL A 244 2.93 5.41 -9.58
C VAL A 244 2.55 5.55 -8.12
N PHE A 245 3.56 5.72 -7.24
CA PHE A 245 3.39 5.77 -5.80
C PHE A 245 4.14 6.97 -5.23
N SER A 246 3.46 7.75 -4.40
CA SER A 246 4.07 8.89 -3.70
C SER A 246 4.21 8.61 -2.21
N PHE A 247 5.35 9.01 -1.68
CA PHE A 247 5.66 8.95 -0.25
C PHE A 247 5.67 10.33 0.40
N ALA A 248 5.43 11.40 -0.39
CA ALA A 248 5.50 12.79 0.07
C ALA A 248 4.71 13.02 1.36
N ARG A 249 3.44 12.63 1.37
CA ARG A 249 2.51 12.88 2.48
C ARG A 249 2.77 12.04 3.73
N TYR A 250 3.67 11.06 3.65
CA TYR A 250 4.12 10.29 4.81
C TYR A 250 5.25 10.96 5.58
N SER A 251 5.90 11.94 4.95
CA SER A 251 6.96 12.71 5.60
C SER A 251 6.37 13.86 6.43
N PRO A 252 6.74 14.00 7.71
CA PRO A 252 6.38 15.18 8.52
C PRO A 252 6.80 16.49 7.86
N LYS A 253 7.88 16.46 7.08
CA LYS A 253 8.38 17.63 6.33
C LYS A 253 7.37 18.16 5.31
N PHE A 254 6.55 17.32 4.73
CA PHE A 254 5.50 17.72 3.78
C PHE A 254 4.46 18.66 4.42
N TRP A 255 4.18 18.45 5.70
CA TRP A 255 3.15 19.18 6.45
C TRP A 255 3.70 20.38 7.21
N SER A 256 5.03 20.49 7.28
CA SER A 256 5.68 21.57 8.00
C SER A 256 5.74 22.85 7.19
N LEU A 257 5.53 23.96 7.86
CA LEU A 257 5.78 25.30 7.31
C LEU A 257 7.29 25.64 7.29
N HIS A 258 8.12 24.82 7.94
CA HIS A 258 9.57 25.02 8.06
C HIS A 258 10.32 24.02 7.19
N ASN A 259 11.14 24.51 6.28
CA ASN A 259 11.93 23.68 5.36
C ASN A 259 13.13 22.96 6.01
N ASP A 260 13.50 23.34 7.24
CA ASP A 260 14.75 22.91 7.89
C ASP A 260 14.55 21.77 8.90
N ILE A 261 13.45 21.02 8.80
CA ILE A 261 13.18 19.88 9.69
C ILE A 261 14.04 18.68 9.26
N THR A 262 14.82 18.16 10.20
CA THR A 262 15.49 16.87 10.08
C THR A 262 14.60 15.79 10.69
N LEU A 263 14.34 14.72 9.97
CA LEU A 263 13.53 13.61 10.49
C LEU A 263 14.30 12.83 11.56
N THR A 264 13.65 12.52 12.66
CA THR A 264 14.17 11.60 13.67
C THR A 264 14.23 10.18 13.12
N THR A 265 14.93 9.28 13.78
CA THR A 265 15.02 7.85 13.42
C THR A 265 13.63 7.20 13.39
N GLU A 266 12.75 7.55 14.32
CA GLU A 266 11.38 7.05 14.41
C GLU A 266 10.53 7.54 13.23
N GLU A 267 10.67 8.81 12.86
CA GLU A 267 9.98 9.40 11.71
C GLU A 267 10.46 8.78 10.39
N GLN A 268 11.76 8.55 10.25
CA GLN A 268 12.33 7.85 9.09
C GLN A 268 11.81 6.41 9.02
N ARG A 269 11.75 5.71 10.16
CA ARG A 269 11.17 4.35 10.26
C ARG A 269 9.69 4.34 9.88
N ALA A 270 8.91 5.29 10.38
CA ALA A 270 7.49 5.44 10.06
C ALA A 270 7.27 5.76 8.57
N LEU A 271 8.08 6.65 8.01
CA LEU A 271 8.08 6.99 6.58
C LEU A 271 8.36 5.74 5.73
N LEU A 272 9.42 5.00 6.05
CA LEU A 272 9.75 3.75 5.36
C LEU A 272 8.58 2.76 5.46
N LYS A 273 8.05 2.51 6.66
CA LYS A 273 6.94 1.57 6.90
C LYS A 273 5.72 1.90 6.04
N LYS A 274 5.29 3.16 6.02
CA LYS A 274 4.15 3.63 5.23
C LYS A 274 4.41 3.50 3.72
N SER A 275 5.60 3.86 3.28
CA SER A 275 6.01 3.75 1.87
C SER A 275 5.97 2.30 1.38
N LEU A 276 6.53 1.37 2.15
CA LEU A 276 6.51 -0.06 1.84
C LEU A 276 5.08 -0.60 1.76
N ARG A 277 4.19 -0.18 2.67
CA ARG A 277 2.78 -0.59 2.66
C ARG A 277 2.07 -0.15 1.39
N THR A 278 2.26 1.10 0.97
CA THR A 278 1.69 1.61 -0.29
C THR A 278 2.23 0.85 -1.49
N MET A 279 3.55 0.62 -1.55
CA MET A 279 4.14 -0.14 -2.65
C MET A 279 3.51 -1.52 -2.81
N VAL A 280 3.32 -2.26 -1.72
CA VAL A 280 2.78 -3.63 -1.82
C VAL A 280 1.29 -3.65 -2.08
N HIS A 281 0.53 -2.66 -1.58
CA HIS A 281 -0.88 -2.49 -1.91
C HIS A 281 -1.08 -2.27 -3.41
N GLU A 282 -0.42 -1.27 -3.95
CA GLU A 282 -0.52 -0.91 -5.38
C GLU A 282 0.06 -2.00 -6.29
N THR A 283 1.14 -2.66 -5.87
CA THR A 283 1.67 -3.82 -6.62
C THR A 283 0.67 -4.98 -6.60
N GLY A 284 -0.08 -5.15 -5.52
CA GLY A 284 -1.21 -6.09 -5.47
C GLY A 284 -2.23 -5.80 -6.59
N HIS A 285 -2.53 -4.53 -6.85
CA HIS A 285 -3.39 -4.13 -7.98
C HIS A 285 -2.76 -4.46 -9.32
N ILE A 286 -1.47 -4.21 -9.51
CA ILE A 286 -0.74 -4.63 -10.73
C ILE A 286 -0.86 -6.13 -10.97
N LEU A 287 -0.78 -6.95 -9.92
CA LEU A 287 -0.99 -8.39 -9.98
C LEU A 287 -2.47 -8.80 -10.17
N GLY A 288 -3.39 -7.84 -10.34
CA GLY A 288 -4.80 -8.07 -10.59
C GLY A 288 -5.67 -8.27 -9.35
N MET A 289 -5.13 -8.04 -8.15
CA MET A 289 -5.91 -8.08 -6.93
C MET A 289 -6.79 -6.82 -6.83
N LYS A 290 -8.05 -7.01 -6.46
CA LYS A 290 -8.95 -5.93 -6.06
C LYS A 290 -8.88 -5.72 -4.56
N HIS A 291 -9.45 -4.61 -4.08
CA HIS A 291 -9.60 -4.37 -2.65
C HIS A 291 -10.22 -5.57 -1.94
N CYS A 292 -9.69 -5.89 -0.77
CA CYS A 292 -10.17 -6.96 0.09
C CYS A 292 -11.29 -6.42 1.00
N ILE A 293 -12.44 -7.10 1.00
CA ILE A 293 -13.57 -6.76 1.85
C ILE A 293 -13.80 -7.81 2.96
N TYR A 294 -12.97 -8.85 3.02
CA TYR A 294 -13.22 -10.02 3.87
C TYR A 294 -12.54 -9.95 5.24
N TYR A 295 -11.34 -9.40 5.28
CA TYR A 295 -10.50 -9.34 6.48
C TYR A 295 -9.77 -7.99 6.55
N HIS A 296 -9.30 -7.63 7.73
CA HIS A 296 -8.24 -6.62 7.85
C HIS A 296 -7.00 -7.11 7.08
N CYS A 297 -6.60 -6.40 6.07
CA CYS A 297 -5.66 -6.85 5.06
C CYS A 297 -4.93 -5.67 4.42
N CYS A 298 -3.69 -5.86 4.03
CA CYS A 298 -2.95 -4.87 3.25
C CYS A 298 -3.72 -4.39 2.01
N MET A 299 -4.56 -5.25 1.42
CA MET A 299 -5.38 -4.91 0.25
C MET A 299 -6.73 -4.26 0.58
N ASN A 300 -6.96 -3.76 1.78
CA ASN A 300 -8.17 -2.98 2.04
C ASN A 300 -8.09 -1.61 1.38
N GLY A 301 -9.17 -1.15 0.78
CA GLY A 301 -9.33 0.25 0.44
C GLY A 301 -9.42 1.08 1.74
N ASN A 302 -8.77 2.23 1.75
CA ASN A 302 -8.79 3.12 2.91
C ASN A 302 -8.68 4.59 2.50
N ASN A 303 -9.13 5.48 3.37
CA ASN A 303 -9.07 6.93 3.19
C ASN A 303 -7.81 7.56 3.84
N GLY A 304 -6.71 6.79 3.93
CA GLY A 304 -5.48 7.19 4.60
C GLY A 304 -5.38 6.74 6.07
N ASP A 305 -6.30 5.86 6.53
CA ASP A 305 -6.25 5.30 7.89
C ASP A 305 -5.00 4.43 8.06
N GLU A 306 -4.25 4.70 9.12
CA GLU A 306 -3.02 3.98 9.48
C GLU A 306 -3.26 2.57 10.02
N LYS A 307 -4.49 2.24 10.35
CA LYS A 307 -4.87 0.93 10.92
C LYS A 307 -4.88 -0.22 9.91
N VAL A 308 -4.61 0.06 8.64
CA VAL A 308 -4.50 -1.00 7.61
C VAL A 308 -3.24 -1.84 7.87
N PRO A 309 -3.36 -3.16 8.07
CA PRO A 309 -2.23 -4.01 8.38
C PRO A 309 -1.30 -4.17 7.18
N PHE A 310 -0.04 -4.48 7.46
CA PHE A 310 0.95 -4.82 6.44
C PHE A 310 0.74 -6.22 5.84
N SER A 311 0.09 -7.08 6.62
CA SER A 311 -0.11 -8.48 6.24
C SER A 311 -1.23 -8.67 5.24
N LEU A 312 -1.04 -9.63 4.35
CA LEU A 312 -2.11 -10.15 3.52
C LEU A 312 -2.95 -11.14 4.32
N CYS A 313 -4.26 -11.03 4.21
CA CYS A 313 -5.18 -12.03 4.73
C CYS A 313 -5.04 -13.36 3.94
N PRO A 314 -5.60 -14.47 4.42
CA PRO A 314 -5.46 -15.77 3.75
C PRO A 314 -5.91 -15.74 2.28
N ILE A 315 -6.99 -15.02 1.97
CA ILE A 315 -7.51 -14.90 0.60
C ILE A 315 -6.52 -14.17 -0.31
N CYS A 316 -6.00 -13.02 0.14
CA CYS A 316 -5.06 -12.23 -0.66
C CYS A 316 -3.67 -12.87 -0.72
N LEU A 317 -3.24 -13.57 0.35
CA LEU A 317 -2.00 -14.34 0.33
C LEU A 317 -2.08 -15.50 -0.68
N GLN A 318 -3.23 -16.15 -0.79
CA GLN A 318 -3.42 -17.20 -1.80
C GLN A 318 -3.42 -16.63 -3.22
N LYS A 319 -3.99 -15.44 -3.44
CA LYS A 319 -3.88 -14.75 -4.73
C LYS A 319 -2.43 -14.41 -5.07
N LEU A 320 -1.67 -13.91 -4.09
CA LEU A 320 -0.24 -13.65 -4.26
C LEU A 320 0.52 -14.94 -4.64
N HIS A 321 0.27 -16.04 -3.92
CA HIS A 321 0.87 -17.33 -4.23
C HIS A 321 0.52 -17.82 -5.66
N ILE A 322 -0.73 -17.66 -6.09
CA ILE A 322 -1.15 -17.98 -7.47
C ILE A 322 -0.36 -17.13 -8.48
N ALA A 323 -0.22 -15.83 -8.21
CA ALA A 323 0.45 -14.91 -9.11
C ALA A 323 1.96 -15.14 -9.20
N THR A 324 2.63 -15.32 -8.05
CA THR A 324 4.10 -15.29 -7.97
C THR A 324 4.74 -16.67 -7.78
N LYS A 325 3.93 -17.69 -7.43
CA LYS A 325 4.41 -19.03 -7.02
C LYS A 325 5.34 -18.96 -5.81
N CYS A 326 5.18 -17.95 -4.94
CA CYS A 326 6.01 -17.79 -3.76
C CYS A 326 5.80 -18.96 -2.79
N ASP A 327 6.90 -19.44 -2.19
CA ASP A 327 6.83 -20.28 -1.00
C ASP A 327 6.46 -19.39 0.21
N VAL A 328 5.32 -19.68 0.83
CA VAL A 328 4.75 -18.82 1.89
C VAL A 328 5.59 -18.86 3.16
N VAL A 329 6.17 -20.02 3.50
CA VAL A 329 7.00 -20.18 4.70
C VAL A 329 8.31 -19.43 4.52
N SER A 330 9.02 -19.70 3.43
CA SER A 330 10.26 -18.99 3.09
C SER A 330 10.04 -17.48 3.00
N ARG A 331 8.91 -17.04 2.43
CA ARG A 331 8.52 -15.63 2.38
C ARG A 331 8.37 -15.05 3.80
N TYR A 332 7.66 -15.74 4.70
CA TYR A 332 7.51 -15.29 6.09
C TYR A 332 8.84 -15.21 6.82
N GLU A 333 9.70 -16.22 6.68
CA GLU A 333 11.04 -16.22 7.30
C GLU A 333 11.86 -15.00 6.88
N LYS A 334 11.91 -14.72 5.58
CA LYS A 334 12.65 -13.60 5.01
C LYS A 334 12.06 -12.25 5.43
N LEU A 335 10.74 -12.10 5.38
CA LEU A 335 10.06 -10.89 5.85
C LEU A 335 10.28 -10.67 7.36
N GLY A 336 10.26 -11.73 8.17
CA GLY A 336 10.53 -11.62 9.60
C GLY A 336 11.94 -11.07 9.88
N LYS A 337 12.95 -11.48 9.10
CA LYS A 337 14.31 -10.92 9.19
C LYS A 337 14.32 -9.43 8.80
N PHE A 338 13.69 -9.07 7.72
CA PHE A 338 13.58 -7.68 7.28
C PHE A 338 12.88 -6.81 8.33
N TYR A 339 11.76 -7.25 8.88
CA TYR A 339 11.03 -6.51 9.90
C TYR A 339 11.84 -6.27 11.17
N ARG A 340 12.61 -7.28 11.63
CA ARG A 340 13.53 -7.12 12.78
C ARG A 340 14.65 -6.12 12.48
N LYS A 341 15.28 -6.23 11.30
CA LYS A 341 16.34 -5.30 10.85
C LYS A 341 15.87 -3.84 10.91
N HIS A 342 14.60 -3.58 10.59
CA HIS A 342 14.03 -2.22 10.53
C HIS A 342 13.21 -1.82 11.78
N GLY A 343 13.17 -2.65 12.83
CA GLY A 343 12.42 -2.35 14.06
C GLY A 343 10.91 -2.33 13.86
N PHE A 344 10.37 -3.11 12.93
CA PHE A 344 8.92 -3.29 12.72
C PHE A 344 8.42 -4.43 13.61
N GLU A 345 8.30 -4.15 14.89
CA GLU A 345 8.05 -5.16 15.92
C GLU A 345 6.71 -5.88 15.76
N GLU A 346 5.63 -5.12 15.51
CA GLU A 346 4.29 -5.69 15.32
C GLU A 346 4.25 -6.70 14.16
N GLU A 347 4.88 -6.34 13.04
CA GLU A 347 4.97 -7.19 11.85
C GLU A 347 5.86 -8.40 12.10
N SER A 348 6.94 -8.22 12.85
CA SER A 348 7.83 -9.32 13.25
C SER A 348 7.10 -10.32 14.16
N MET A 349 6.36 -9.83 15.15
CA MET A 349 5.54 -10.67 16.04
C MET A 349 4.43 -11.40 15.27
N PHE A 350 3.77 -10.71 14.33
CA PHE A 350 2.78 -11.34 13.47
C PHE A 350 3.39 -12.52 12.70
N ILE A 351 4.55 -12.32 12.08
CA ILE A 351 5.25 -13.38 11.33
C ILE A 351 5.63 -14.55 12.24
N ALA A 352 6.19 -14.27 13.41
CA ALA A 352 6.55 -15.31 14.39
C ALA A 352 5.34 -16.16 14.81
N LYS A 353 4.21 -15.50 15.12
CA LYS A 353 2.95 -16.19 15.42
C LYS A 353 2.45 -17.03 14.24
N ARG A 354 2.57 -16.52 13.02
CA ARG A 354 2.17 -17.27 11.82
C ARG A 354 3.03 -18.51 11.61
N LEU A 355 4.34 -18.40 11.70
CA LEU A 355 5.27 -19.54 11.57
C LEU A 355 5.01 -20.59 12.63
N SER A 356 4.80 -20.19 13.89
CA SER A 356 4.45 -21.11 14.98
C SER A 356 3.15 -21.88 14.69
N LEU A 357 2.09 -21.21 14.23
CA LEU A 357 0.83 -21.86 13.86
C LEU A 357 0.95 -22.82 12.68
N LEU A 358 1.95 -22.61 11.83
CA LEU A 358 2.28 -23.51 10.71
C LEU A 358 3.16 -24.68 11.14
N GLY A 359 3.55 -24.77 12.42
CA GLY A 359 4.42 -25.83 12.93
C GLY A 359 5.91 -25.57 12.70
N TYR A 360 6.29 -24.36 12.30
CA TYR A 360 7.68 -23.96 12.17
C TYR A 360 8.12 -23.23 13.45
N ASN A 361 8.50 -24.01 14.46
CA ASN A 361 9.12 -23.49 15.67
C ASN A 361 10.55 -23.08 15.33
N GLN A 362 10.75 -21.85 14.93
CA GLN A 362 12.08 -21.28 14.91
C GLN A 362 12.39 -20.77 16.32
N ASN A 363 13.46 -21.28 16.91
CA ASN A 363 14.24 -20.50 17.86
C ASN A 363 14.76 -19.28 17.09
N LEU A 364 13.93 -18.23 17.01
CA LEU A 364 14.24 -16.97 16.33
C LEU A 364 15.40 -16.23 16.99
N ASP A 365 15.86 -16.73 18.15
CA ASP A 365 16.91 -16.14 18.99
C ASP A 365 18.30 -16.77 18.80
N GLN A 366 18.49 -17.82 18.00
CA GLN A 366 19.74 -18.58 17.98
C GLN A 366 20.52 -18.62 16.67
N LYS A 367 20.25 -17.78 15.69
CA LYS A 367 21.10 -17.70 14.49
C LYS A 367 21.31 -16.27 14.04
N PHE A 368 22.05 -15.52 14.83
CA PHE A 368 22.89 -14.40 14.35
C PHE A 368 24.04 -14.16 15.32
#